data_afe9129c90dd19a6f797a78787886491
#
_entry.id   afe9129c90dd19a6f797a78787886491
#
_cell.length_a   1.000
_cell.length_b   1.000
_cell.length_c   1.000
_cell.angle_alpha   90.00
_cell.angle_beta   90.00
_cell.angle_gamma   90.00
#
_symmetry.space_group_name_H-M   'P 1'
#
loop_
_entity.id
_entity.type
_entity.pdbx_description
1 polymer ?
#
loop_
_entity_poly.entity_id
_entity_poly.type
_entity_poly.pdbx_seq_one_letter_code
_entity_poly.pdbx_strand_id
1 'polypeptide(L)'
;EMEVQRPITLLGPKWESEKIVDSDHLSSMNDAERLIVSIASSREISPSDAEIQARLEVGRPRLSQIYNSLHKSGILAVRKQGRSRLFKISEAAGELLREG
;
A
#
# COMPACT_ATOMS: atom_id res chain seq x y z
N GLU A 1 23.05 -22.95 14.82
CA GLU A 1 22.62 -22.69 14.58
C GLU A 1 21.88 -22.23 14.00
N MET A 2 21.79 -21.83 13.56
CA MET A 2 21.19 -21.29 13.13
C MET A 2 20.11 -21.05 12.96
N GLU A 3 19.97 -21.09 12.92
CA GLU A 3 18.95 -20.92 12.98
C GLU A 3 18.26 -19.81 12.99
N VAL A 4 18.59 -19.07 12.86
CA VAL A 4 18.24 -17.75 13.18
C VAL A 4 17.28 -17.12 12.21
N GLN A 5 17.44 -17.37 10.97
CA GLN A 5 16.55 -16.86 9.94
C GLN A 5 15.16 -17.42 10.08
N ARG A 6 15.07 -18.50 10.73
CA ARG A 6 13.79 -19.13 10.90
C ARG A 6 12.77 -18.28 11.63
N PRO A 7 13.16 -17.51 12.65
CA PRO A 7 12.19 -16.62 13.28
C PRO A 7 11.51 -15.67 12.32
N ILE A 8 12.25 -15.20 11.34
CA ILE A 8 11.66 -14.30 10.35
C ILE A 8 10.58 -15.01 9.56
N THR A 9 10.85 -16.24 9.19
CA THR A 9 9.87 -17.03 8.47
C THR A 9 8.61 -17.27 9.28
N LEU A 10 8.79 -17.52 10.56
CA LEU A 10 7.65 -17.76 11.43
C LEU A 10 6.79 -16.53 11.62
N LEU A 11 7.39 -15.35 11.49
CA LEU A 11 6.63 -14.11 11.62
C LEU A 11 5.85 -13.77 10.37
N GLY A 12 6.08 -14.49 9.28
CA GLY A 12 5.34 -14.28 8.05
C GLY A 12 5.93 -13.18 7.20
N PRO A 13 5.23 -12.82 6.14
CA PRO A 13 5.74 -11.82 5.20
C PRO A 13 5.84 -10.46 5.84
N LYS A 14 6.90 -9.76 5.51
CA LYS A 14 7.08 -8.39 5.97
C LYS A 14 6.39 -7.42 5.04
N TRP A 15 5.96 -6.30 5.60
CA TRP A 15 5.53 -5.17 4.82
C TRP A 15 6.75 -4.42 4.31
N GLU A 16 6.73 -4.04 3.05
CA GLU A 16 7.82 -3.31 2.42
C GLU A 16 7.33 -1.97 1.91
N SER A 17 8.11 -0.93 2.16
CA SER A 17 7.79 0.38 1.64
C SER A 17 9.07 1.16 1.45
N GLU A 18 9.00 2.19 0.60
CA GLU A 18 10.10 3.14 0.48
C GLU A 18 10.23 3.88 1.80
N LYS A 19 11.45 4.21 2.15
CA LYS A 19 11.71 4.89 3.42
C LYS A 19 11.31 6.35 3.38
N ILE A 20 11.34 6.94 2.20
CA ILE A 20 11.05 8.36 2.02
C ILE A 20 9.78 8.51 1.22
N VAL A 21 8.85 9.30 1.73
CA VAL A 21 7.61 9.60 1.03
C VAL A 21 7.86 10.75 0.07
N ASP A 22 7.40 10.58 -1.17
CA ASP A 22 7.43 11.65 -2.15
C ASP A 22 6.35 12.67 -1.79
N SER A 23 6.75 13.75 -1.14
CA SER A 23 5.79 14.72 -0.66
C SER A 23 5.08 15.46 -1.79
N ASP A 24 5.70 15.58 -2.94
CA ASP A 24 5.02 16.18 -4.09
C ASP A 24 3.86 15.31 -4.54
N HIS A 25 4.08 14.00 -4.62
CA HIS A 25 3.00 13.09 -4.97
C HIS A 25 1.90 13.12 -3.93
N LEU A 26 2.30 13.10 -2.65
CA LEU A 26 1.33 13.09 -1.55
C LEU A 26 0.43 14.32 -1.60
N SER A 27 0.99 15.48 -1.90
CA SER A 27 0.22 16.72 -1.92
C SER A 27 -0.57 16.93 -3.21
N SER A 28 -0.26 16.17 -4.26
CA SER A 28 -0.93 16.33 -5.55
C SER A 28 -1.78 15.12 -5.94
N MET A 29 -2.13 14.28 -4.99
CA MET A 29 -2.95 13.10 -5.28
C MET A 29 -4.30 13.52 -5.85
N ASN A 30 -4.76 12.76 -6.85
CA ASN A 30 -6.09 12.98 -7.40
C ASN A 30 -7.14 12.31 -6.50
N ASP A 31 -8.42 12.47 -6.87
CA ASP A 31 -9.50 11.92 -6.05
C ASP A 31 -9.43 10.41 -5.91
N ALA A 32 -9.05 9.72 -6.97
CA ALA A 32 -8.93 8.26 -6.93
C ALA A 32 -7.85 7.83 -5.94
N GLU A 33 -6.71 8.49 -5.99
CA GLU A 33 -5.61 8.18 -5.08
C GLU A 33 -5.97 8.50 -3.64
N ARG A 34 -6.68 9.59 -3.43
CA ARG A 34 -7.11 9.96 -2.08
C ARG A 34 -8.07 8.93 -1.49
N LEU A 35 -8.98 8.43 -2.32
CA LEU A 35 -9.90 7.41 -1.86
C LEU A 35 -9.14 6.14 -1.48
N ILE A 36 -8.20 5.74 -2.32
CA ILE A 36 -7.39 4.55 -2.06
C ILE A 36 -6.62 4.71 -0.75
N VAL A 37 -5.98 5.85 -0.57
CA VAL A 37 -5.19 6.09 0.64
C VAL A 37 -6.09 6.10 1.88
N SER A 38 -7.26 6.69 1.76
CA SER A 38 -8.21 6.73 2.87
C SER A 38 -8.60 5.32 3.31
N ILE A 39 -8.91 4.47 2.36
CA ILE A 39 -9.30 3.09 2.66
C ILE A 39 -8.09 2.32 3.21
N ALA A 40 -6.93 2.52 2.61
CA ALA A 40 -5.71 1.83 3.02
C ALA A 40 -5.27 2.21 4.42
N SER A 41 -5.71 3.38 4.90
CA SER A 41 -5.41 3.82 6.26
C SER A 41 -6.17 3.02 7.30
N SER A 42 -7.28 2.41 6.91
CA SER A 42 -8.12 1.69 7.85
C SER A 42 -8.10 0.18 7.65
N ARG A 43 -7.67 -0.31 6.49
CA ARG A 43 -7.60 -1.75 6.24
C ARG A 43 -6.64 -2.03 5.10
N GLU A 44 -6.29 -3.30 4.98
CA GLU A 44 -5.47 -3.77 3.86
C GLU A 44 -6.33 -3.83 2.61
N ILE A 45 -5.73 -3.54 1.46
CA ILE A 45 -6.42 -3.53 0.18
C ILE A 45 -5.62 -4.32 -0.84
N SER A 46 -6.28 -4.71 -1.93
CA SER A 46 -5.62 -5.42 -3.02
C SER A 46 -6.18 -4.94 -4.35
N PRO A 47 -5.49 -5.23 -5.47
CA PRO A 47 -6.04 -4.87 -6.78
C PRO A 47 -7.33 -5.60 -7.13
N SER A 48 -7.62 -6.69 -6.42
CA SER A 48 -8.87 -7.44 -6.62
C SER A 48 -10.03 -6.89 -5.80
N ASP A 49 -9.82 -5.81 -5.07
CA ASP A 49 -10.83 -5.27 -4.18
C ASP A 49 -12.03 -4.76 -4.97
N ALA A 50 -13.14 -5.47 -4.86
CA ALA A 50 -14.32 -5.17 -5.66
C ALA A 50 -14.94 -3.83 -5.28
N GLU A 51 -14.87 -3.48 -4.01
CA GLU A 51 -15.44 -2.21 -3.55
C GLU A 51 -14.72 -1.02 -4.19
N ILE A 52 -13.38 -1.09 -4.18
CA ILE A 52 -12.59 0.00 -4.75
C ILE A 52 -12.75 0.05 -6.26
N GLN A 53 -12.77 -1.11 -6.91
CA GLN A 53 -12.99 -1.16 -8.35
C GLN A 53 -14.31 -0.52 -8.73
N ALA A 54 -15.34 -0.83 -7.96
CA ALA A 54 -16.67 -0.29 -8.25
C ALA A 54 -16.72 1.23 -8.01
N ARG A 55 -16.13 1.68 -6.93
CA ARG A 55 -16.16 3.11 -6.60
C ARG A 55 -15.41 3.95 -7.61
N LEU A 56 -14.30 3.43 -8.12
CA LEU A 56 -13.47 4.17 -9.07
C LEU A 56 -13.82 3.85 -10.51
N GLU A 57 -14.68 2.84 -10.73
CA GLU A 57 -15.08 2.40 -12.06
C GLU A 57 -13.88 2.01 -12.90
N VAL A 58 -12.97 1.26 -12.28
CA VAL A 58 -11.75 0.79 -12.94
C VAL A 58 -11.62 -0.70 -12.74
N GLY A 59 -10.89 -1.35 -13.66
CA GLY A 59 -10.61 -2.75 -13.53
C GLY A 59 -9.36 -3.02 -12.72
N ARG A 60 -9.09 -4.30 -12.50
CA ARG A 60 -7.94 -4.73 -11.72
C ARG A 60 -6.61 -4.21 -12.30
N PRO A 61 -6.38 -4.26 -13.62
CA PRO A 61 -5.09 -3.77 -14.13
C PRO A 61 -4.83 -2.30 -13.83
N ARG A 62 -5.87 -1.48 -13.98
CA ARG A 62 -5.71 -0.05 -13.69
C ARG A 62 -5.47 0.18 -12.21
N LEU A 63 -6.20 -0.56 -11.37
CA LEU A 63 -6.05 -0.42 -9.93
C LEU A 63 -4.64 -0.83 -9.50
N SER A 64 -4.11 -1.89 -10.10
CA SER A 64 -2.75 -2.33 -9.83
C SER A 64 -1.73 -1.24 -10.18
N GLN A 65 -1.94 -0.56 -11.31
CA GLN A 65 -1.05 0.53 -11.71
C GLN A 65 -1.07 1.67 -10.69
N ILE A 66 -2.26 2.03 -10.22
CA ILE A 66 -2.38 3.11 -9.23
C ILE A 66 -1.70 2.73 -7.93
N TYR A 67 -1.92 1.51 -7.47
CA TYR A 67 -1.29 1.03 -6.24
C TYR A 67 0.23 1.02 -6.36
N ASN A 68 0.75 0.55 -7.49
CA ASN A 68 2.20 0.51 -7.68
C ASN A 68 2.80 1.90 -7.71
N SER A 69 2.10 2.85 -8.29
CA SER A 69 2.57 4.23 -8.31
C SER A 69 2.65 4.81 -6.89
N LEU A 70 1.62 4.55 -6.10
CA LEU A 70 1.61 5.01 -4.71
C LEU A 70 2.68 4.32 -3.88
N HIS A 71 2.94 3.04 -4.18
CA HIS A 71 3.99 2.31 -3.49
C HIS A 71 5.38 2.90 -3.82
N LYS A 72 5.61 3.23 -5.08
CA LYS A 72 6.90 3.81 -5.47
C LYS A 72 7.15 5.15 -4.80
N SER A 73 6.08 5.89 -4.52
CA SER A 73 6.18 7.18 -3.85
C SER A 73 6.30 7.06 -2.34
N GLY A 74 6.31 5.83 -1.82
CA GLY A 74 6.43 5.61 -0.39
C GLY A 74 5.15 5.79 0.38
N ILE A 75 4.02 5.98 -0.32
CA ILE A 75 2.74 6.21 0.33
C ILE A 75 2.09 4.90 0.78
N LEU A 76 2.24 3.84 -0.02
CA LEU A 76 1.70 2.53 0.32
C LEU A 76 2.82 1.55 0.58
N ALA A 77 2.61 0.69 1.56
CA ALA A 77 3.45 -0.47 1.80
C ALA A 77 2.80 -1.68 1.13
N VAL A 78 3.61 -2.65 0.75
CA VAL A 78 3.14 -3.85 0.07
C VAL A 78 3.60 -5.08 0.83
N ARG A 79 2.76 -6.10 0.82
CA ARG A 79 3.09 -7.41 1.35
C ARG A 79 2.66 -8.46 0.34
N LYS A 80 3.58 -9.32 -0.01
CA LYS A 80 3.26 -10.42 -0.90
C LYS A 80 2.66 -11.57 -0.10
N GLN A 81 1.58 -12.12 -0.60
CA GLN A 81 0.92 -13.25 0.04
C GLN A 81 0.54 -14.24 -1.04
N GLY A 82 1.40 -15.26 -1.25
CA GLY A 82 1.21 -16.18 -2.35
C GLY A 82 1.32 -15.44 -3.67
N ARG A 83 0.30 -15.55 -4.48
CA ARG A 83 0.24 -14.86 -5.77
C ARG A 83 -0.40 -13.48 -5.67
N SER A 84 -0.89 -13.13 -4.49
CA SER A 84 -1.57 -11.87 -4.27
C SER A 84 -0.65 -10.86 -3.64
N ARG A 85 -1.02 -9.61 -3.76
CA ARG A 85 -0.35 -8.51 -3.08
C ARG A 85 -1.36 -7.75 -2.27
N LEU A 86 -0.97 -7.45 -1.04
CA LEU A 86 -1.79 -6.61 -0.18
C LEU A 86 -1.07 -5.29 0.02
N PHE A 87 -1.83 -4.23 0.11
CA PHE A 87 -1.29 -2.89 0.29
C PHE A 87 -1.95 -2.24 1.49
N LYS A 88 -1.22 -1.37 2.15
CA LYS A 88 -1.76 -0.54 3.21
C LYS A 88 -0.96 0.74 3.26
N ILE A 89 -1.45 1.72 4.03
CA ILE A 89 -0.70 2.97 4.19
C ILE A 89 0.65 2.65 4.80
N SER A 90 1.70 3.27 4.29
CA SER A 90 3.03 3.08 4.86
C SER A 90 3.12 3.81 6.19
N GLU A 91 4.06 3.37 7.02
CA GLU A 91 4.23 3.99 8.32
C GLU A 91 4.60 5.46 8.20
N ALA A 92 5.53 5.75 7.28
CA ALA A 92 5.96 7.12 7.07
C ALA A 92 4.85 8.02 6.58
N ALA A 93 4.06 7.52 5.62
CA ALA A 93 2.93 8.30 5.10
C ALA A 93 1.84 8.47 6.15
N GLY A 94 1.61 7.42 6.94
CA GLY A 94 0.64 7.50 8.02
C GLY A 94 0.97 8.59 9.01
N GLU A 95 2.24 8.72 9.35
CA GLU A 95 2.67 9.76 10.27
C GLU A 95 2.48 11.15 9.67
N LEU A 96 2.82 11.31 8.40
CA LEU A 96 2.65 12.60 7.75
C LEU A 96 1.18 13.01 7.69
N LEU A 97 0.31 12.05 7.42
CA LEU A 97 -1.11 12.35 7.33
C LEU A 97 -1.70 12.69 8.70
N ARG A 98 -1.18 12.09 9.76
CA ARG A 98 -1.65 12.40 11.10
C ARG A 98 -1.22 13.79 11.55
N GLU A 99 -0.06 14.23 11.10
CA GLU A 99 0.44 15.55 11.44
C GLU A 99 -0.24 16.65 10.67
N GLY A 100 -0.66 16.33 9.46
CA GLY A 100 -1.28 17.30 8.59
C GLY A 100 -2.76 17.30 8.71
#